data_b12feb3065b39f45beac64e4e0ea5dba
#
_entry.id   b12feb3065b39f45beac64e4e0ea5dba
#
_cell.length_a   1.000
_cell.length_b   1.000
_cell.length_c   1.000
_cell.angle_alpha   90.00
_cell.angle_beta   90.00
_cell.angle_gamma   90.00
#
_symmetry.space_group_name_H-M   'P 1'
#
loop_
_entity.id
_entity.type
_entity.pdbx_description
1 polymer ?
#
loop_
_entity_poly.entity_id
_entity_poly.type
_entity_poly.pdbx_seq_one_letter_code
_entity_poly.pdbx_strand_id
1 'polypeptide(L)'
;MSPDFWVPGTAEPSLDAFVDRVHGQIERYTATHAAERTHVEVELAGGERFTLEGLSGEPGYGFLTLSVLEADGHAQELIVPVGAIRRIALGPSDESRRPGFVLPKGRGPEPAA
;
A
#
# COMPACT_ATOMS: atom_id res chain seq x y z
N MET A 1 -5.05 -5.59 29.97
CA MET A 1 -5.49 -6.06 28.76
C MET A 1 -4.82 -5.30 27.69
N SER A 2 -4.65 -5.95 26.68
CA SER A 2 -3.88 -5.33 25.70
C SER A 2 -4.61 -4.14 25.14
N PRO A 3 -3.90 -3.13 24.85
CA PRO A 3 -4.53 -1.95 24.32
C PRO A 3 -5.16 -2.21 22.99
N ASP A 4 -4.77 -3.26 22.37
CA ASP A 4 -5.40 -3.58 21.13
C ASP A 4 -6.59 -4.46 21.36
N PHE A 5 -7.04 -4.53 22.55
CA PHE A 5 -8.20 -5.24 22.86
C PHE A 5 -9.35 -4.72 22.01
N TRP A 6 -9.95 -5.60 21.29
CA TRP A 6 -11.05 -5.23 20.43
C TRP A 6 -12.34 -5.56 21.12
N VAL A 7 -13.21 -4.60 21.20
CA VAL A 7 -14.50 -4.78 21.85
C VAL A 7 -15.54 -5.02 20.78
N PRO A 8 -16.24 -6.14 20.85
CA PRO A 8 -17.28 -6.38 19.85
C PRO A 8 -18.31 -5.27 19.91
N GLY A 9 -18.73 -4.85 18.76
CA GLY A 9 -19.69 -3.77 18.68
C GLY A 9 -19.06 -2.44 18.42
N THR A 10 -17.79 -2.28 18.69
CA THR A 10 -17.12 -1.06 18.28
C THR A 10 -16.66 -1.23 16.86
N ALA A 11 -16.34 -0.14 16.25
CA ALA A 11 -15.83 -0.19 14.89
C ALA A 11 -14.58 -1.03 14.86
N GLU A 12 -14.50 -1.94 13.92
CA GLU A 12 -13.29 -2.66 13.72
C GLU A 12 -12.20 -1.72 13.34
N PRO A 13 -10.96 -2.08 13.65
CA PRO A 13 -9.86 -1.31 13.13
C PRO A 13 -10.01 -1.25 11.62
N SER A 14 -10.10 -0.07 11.15
CA SER A 14 -10.37 0.13 9.75
C SER A 14 -9.14 -0.23 8.92
N LEU A 15 -9.35 -0.92 7.82
CA LEU A 15 -8.25 -1.13 6.89
C LEU A 15 -7.79 0.19 6.31
N ASP A 16 -8.63 1.20 6.37
CA ASP A 16 -8.19 2.53 5.96
C ASP A 16 -7.05 3.01 6.82
N ALA A 17 -7.06 2.69 8.10
CA ALA A 17 -5.94 3.08 8.96
C ALA A 17 -4.67 2.36 8.55
N PHE A 18 -4.77 1.08 8.19
CA PHE A 18 -3.61 0.35 7.71
C PHE A 18 -3.10 0.96 6.42
N VAL A 19 -4.01 1.24 5.49
CA VAL A 19 -3.64 1.84 4.22
C VAL A 19 -2.97 3.19 4.43
N ASP A 20 -3.53 3.99 5.33
CA ASP A 20 -2.96 5.31 5.62
C ASP A 20 -1.55 5.18 6.17
N ARG A 21 -1.33 4.20 7.02
CA ARG A 21 -0.01 4.01 7.58
C ARG A 21 1.00 3.60 6.53
N VAL A 22 0.58 2.72 5.61
CA VAL A 22 1.47 2.34 4.52
C VAL A 22 1.77 3.54 3.66
N HIS A 23 0.76 4.33 3.33
CA HIS A 23 0.97 5.53 2.53
C HIS A 23 1.93 6.49 3.24
N GLY A 24 1.78 6.63 4.55
CA GLY A 24 2.66 7.49 5.32
C GLY A 24 4.10 7.02 5.31
N GLN A 25 4.30 5.71 5.36
CA GLN A 25 5.65 5.17 5.29
C GLN A 25 6.27 5.43 3.93
N ILE A 26 5.47 5.30 2.87
CA ILE A 26 5.95 5.56 1.52
C ILE A 26 6.33 7.03 1.38
N GLU A 27 5.49 7.92 1.89
CA GLU A 27 5.80 9.35 1.83
C GLU A 27 7.09 9.66 2.55
N ARG A 28 7.27 9.05 3.71
CA ARG A 28 8.46 9.30 4.51
C ARG A 28 9.70 8.77 3.82
N TYR A 29 9.59 7.59 3.22
CA TYR A 29 10.72 7.03 2.50
C TYR A 29 11.09 7.94 1.34
N THR A 30 10.10 8.42 0.61
CA THR A 30 10.33 9.30 -0.53
C THR A 30 11.06 10.57 -0.09
N ALA A 31 10.59 11.16 0.99
CA ALA A 31 11.21 12.41 1.48
C ALA A 31 12.62 12.16 2.00
N THR A 32 12.80 11.06 2.73
CA THR A 32 14.10 10.80 3.34
C THR A 32 15.17 10.52 2.29
N HIS A 33 14.78 9.90 1.19
CA HIS A 33 15.75 9.53 0.16
C HIS A 33 15.76 10.50 -1.00
N ALA A 34 15.05 11.62 -0.86
CA ALA A 34 15.02 12.66 -1.89
C ALA A 34 14.66 12.07 -3.25
N ALA A 35 13.76 11.14 -3.25
CA ALA A 35 13.37 10.47 -4.49
C ALA A 35 12.12 11.13 -5.03
N GLU A 36 11.95 11.05 -6.35
CA GLU A 36 10.71 11.54 -6.92
C GLU A 36 9.57 10.63 -6.56
N ARG A 37 9.83 9.35 -6.56
CA ARG A 37 8.85 8.34 -6.23
C ARG A 37 9.54 7.18 -5.58
N THR A 38 8.75 6.38 -4.91
CA THR A 38 9.24 5.18 -4.24
C THR A 38 8.69 3.97 -4.96
N HIS A 39 9.56 3.05 -5.29
CA HIS A 39 9.14 1.76 -5.83
C HIS A 39 8.69 0.89 -4.67
N VAL A 40 7.54 0.27 -4.82
CA VAL A 40 6.97 -0.58 -3.78
C VAL A 40 6.73 -1.95 -4.37
N GLU A 41 7.22 -2.97 -3.68
CA GLU A 41 7.00 -4.34 -4.10
C GLU A 41 6.21 -5.04 -3.01
N VAL A 42 5.22 -5.80 -3.40
CA VAL A 42 4.44 -6.57 -2.45
C VAL A 42 4.66 -8.04 -2.71
N GLU A 43 4.83 -8.80 -1.63
CA GLU A 43 4.94 -10.23 -1.70
C GLU A 43 3.75 -10.83 -0.98
N LEU A 44 3.06 -11.74 -1.62
CA LEU A 44 1.90 -12.39 -1.04
C LEU A 44 2.28 -13.71 -0.41
N ALA A 45 1.35 -14.26 0.36
CA ALA A 45 1.62 -15.46 1.15
C ALA A 45 2.05 -16.64 0.29
N GLY A 46 1.60 -16.68 -0.96
CA GLY A 46 2.02 -17.76 -1.85
C GLY A 46 3.37 -17.55 -2.49
N GLY A 47 4.03 -16.45 -2.21
CA GLY A 47 5.34 -16.18 -2.79
C GLY A 47 5.31 -15.30 -4.01
N GLU A 48 4.13 -14.97 -4.50
CA GLU A 48 4.04 -14.10 -5.67
C GLU A 48 4.49 -12.70 -5.31
N ARG A 49 5.15 -12.06 -6.23
CA ARG A 49 5.63 -10.70 -6.05
C ARG A 49 5.13 -9.83 -7.16
N PHE A 50 4.75 -8.64 -6.81
CA PHE A 50 4.23 -7.67 -7.76
C PHE A 50 4.77 -6.30 -7.44
N THR A 51 4.90 -5.48 -8.48
CA THR A 51 5.12 -4.05 -8.27
C THR A 51 3.79 -3.45 -7.89
N LEU A 52 3.77 -2.78 -6.75
CA LEU A 52 2.53 -2.21 -6.23
C LEU A 52 2.45 -0.76 -6.69
N GLU A 53 1.36 -0.44 -7.37
CA GLU A 53 1.15 0.92 -7.85
C GLU A 53 0.14 1.66 -7.01
N GLY A 54 -0.71 0.97 -6.31
CA GLY A 54 -1.70 1.59 -5.47
C GLY A 54 -2.27 0.61 -4.49
N LEU A 55 -2.87 1.15 -3.44
CA LEU A 55 -3.38 0.35 -2.35
C LEU A 55 -4.64 1.03 -1.82
N SER A 56 -5.69 0.25 -1.64
CA SER A 56 -6.95 0.78 -1.18
C SER A 56 -7.57 -0.16 -0.16
N GLY A 57 -8.27 0.41 0.81
CA GLY A 57 -8.97 -0.38 1.81
C GLY A 57 -10.29 -0.96 1.34
N GLU A 58 -10.64 -0.74 0.08
CA GLU A 58 -11.86 -1.29 -0.47
C GLU A 58 -11.63 -2.73 -0.89
N PRO A 59 -12.60 -3.60 -0.83
CA PRO A 59 -13.99 -3.30 -0.46
C PRO A 59 -14.25 -3.34 1.03
N GLY A 60 -13.26 -3.62 1.85
CA GLY A 60 -13.46 -3.73 3.26
C GLY A 60 -13.64 -5.17 3.68
N TYR A 61 -14.18 -5.36 4.90
CA TYR A 61 -14.39 -6.71 5.42
C TYR A 61 -13.10 -7.52 5.50
N GLY A 62 -12.00 -6.83 5.77
CA GLY A 62 -10.72 -7.50 5.88
C GLY A 62 -9.99 -7.67 4.58
N PHE A 63 -10.54 -7.19 3.49
CA PHE A 63 -9.92 -7.30 2.18
C PHE A 63 -9.44 -5.95 1.69
N LEU A 64 -8.40 -5.99 0.89
CA LEU A 64 -7.80 -4.78 0.30
C LEU A 64 -7.77 -4.94 -1.21
N THR A 65 -7.68 -3.83 -1.90
CA THR A 65 -7.41 -3.86 -3.33
C THR A 65 -5.99 -3.39 -3.56
N LEU A 66 -5.24 -4.21 -4.26
CA LEU A 66 -3.87 -3.90 -4.66
C LEU A 66 -3.87 -3.61 -6.16
N SER A 67 -3.41 -2.43 -6.53
CA SER A 67 -3.21 -2.13 -7.93
C SER A 67 -1.77 -2.49 -8.24
N VAL A 68 -1.58 -3.51 -9.06
CA VAL A 68 -0.25 -4.05 -9.28
C VAL A 68 0.08 -4.04 -10.76
N LEU A 69 1.38 -4.04 -11.01
CA LEU A 69 1.90 -4.12 -12.35
C LEU A 69 2.64 -5.44 -12.46
N GLU A 70 2.27 -6.23 -13.47
CA GLU A 70 2.95 -7.49 -13.68
C GLU A 70 4.24 -7.29 -14.46
N ALA A 71 5.06 -8.33 -14.47
CA ALA A 71 6.35 -8.23 -15.13
C ALA A 71 6.23 -7.89 -16.60
N ASP A 72 5.13 -8.28 -17.23
CA ASP A 72 4.93 -8.00 -18.63
C ASP A 72 4.36 -6.61 -18.89
N GLY A 73 4.17 -5.82 -17.83
CA GLY A 73 3.67 -4.47 -17.99
C GLY A 73 2.18 -4.33 -17.86
N HIS A 74 1.46 -5.40 -17.66
CA HIS A 74 0.02 -5.33 -17.53
C HIS A 74 -0.38 -4.91 -16.13
N ALA A 75 -1.32 -4.01 -16.04
CA ALA A 75 -1.87 -3.58 -14.76
C ALA A 75 -3.01 -4.51 -14.38
N GLN A 76 -3.10 -4.79 -13.09
CA GLN A 76 -4.13 -5.65 -12.55
C GLN A 76 -4.58 -5.13 -11.22
N GLU A 77 -5.81 -5.48 -10.85
CA GLU A 77 -6.26 -5.22 -9.48
C GLU A 77 -6.49 -6.55 -8.82
N LEU A 78 -5.92 -6.69 -7.64
CA LEU A 78 -6.08 -7.91 -6.84
C LEU A 78 -6.80 -7.55 -5.57
N ILE A 79 -7.83 -8.32 -5.25
CA ILE A 79 -8.54 -8.15 -4.00
C ILE A 79 -8.09 -9.28 -3.11
N VAL A 80 -7.42 -8.96 -2.01
CA VAL A 80 -6.82 -9.97 -1.16
C VAL A 80 -7.12 -9.67 0.29
N PRO A 81 -7.21 -10.70 1.14
CA PRO A 81 -7.32 -10.41 2.57
C PRO A 81 -6.01 -9.82 3.07
N VAL A 82 -6.11 -8.95 4.06
CA VAL A 82 -4.91 -8.28 4.55
C VAL A 82 -3.87 -9.29 5.01
N GLY A 83 -4.31 -10.42 5.54
CA GLY A 83 -3.37 -11.45 5.99
C GLY A 83 -2.62 -12.14 4.89
N ALA A 84 -3.01 -11.94 3.64
CA ALA A 84 -2.27 -12.53 2.53
C ALA A 84 -1.04 -11.71 2.16
N ILE A 85 -0.90 -10.52 2.69
CA ILE A 85 0.28 -9.71 2.43
C ILE A 85 1.38 -10.17 3.36
N ARG A 86 2.47 -10.62 2.78
CA ARG A 86 3.56 -11.14 3.55
C ARG A 86 4.62 -10.08 3.79
N ARG A 87 4.84 -9.21 2.80
CA ARG A 87 5.90 -8.25 2.89
C ARG A 87 5.65 -7.13 1.90
N ILE A 88 5.97 -5.94 2.33
CA ILE A 88 5.95 -4.78 1.46
C ILE A 88 7.33 -4.16 1.55
N ALA A 89 8.00 -4.05 0.41
CA ALA A 89 9.36 -3.53 0.36
C ALA A 89 9.38 -2.21 -0.38
N LEU A 90 10.09 -1.26 0.17
CA LEU A 90 10.22 0.07 -0.43
C LEU A 90 11.63 0.23 -0.96
N GLY A 91 11.75 0.86 -2.12
CA GLY A 91 13.03 1.12 -2.71
C GLY A 91 12.95 2.30 -3.65
N PRO A 92 14.09 2.71 -4.20
CA PRO A 92 14.08 3.84 -5.13
C PRO A 92 13.42 3.43 -6.43
N SER A 93 12.67 4.36 -6.99
CA SER A 93 12.04 4.06 -8.27
C SER A 93 13.02 4.32 -9.40
N ASP A 94 12.81 3.59 -10.46
CA ASP A 94 13.56 3.76 -11.70
C ASP A 94 12.50 3.63 -12.76
N GLU A 95 12.15 4.72 -13.37
CA GLU A 95 10.97 4.74 -14.21
C GLU A 95 11.01 3.73 -15.32
N SER A 96 12.19 3.35 -15.76
CA SER A 96 12.26 2.38 -16.84
C SER A 96 12.16 0.96 -16.33
N ARG A 97 12.47 0.71 -15.06
CA ARG A 97 12.50 -0.64 -14.53
C ARG A 97 11.67 -0.81 -13.30
N ARG A 98 11.61 0.22 -12.46
CA ARG A 98 10.93 0.15 -11.19
C ARG A 98 10.01 1.34 -11.04
N PRO A 99 8.83 1.24 -11.62
CA PRO A 99 7.87 2.34 -11.53
C PRO A 99 7.58 2.66 -10.07
N GLY A 100 7.30 3.90 -9.80
CA GLY A 100 7.02 4.32 -8.46
C GLY A 100 5.55 4.14 -8.10
N PHE A 101 5.33 4.07 -6.80
CA PHE A 101 3.98 3.98 -6.25
C PHE A 101 3.29 5.33 -6.41
N VAL A 102 2.00 5.29 -6.71
CA VAL A 102 1.22 6.50 -6.91
C VAL A 102 0.38 6.72 -5.67
N LEU A 103 0.71 7.78 -4.93
CA LEU A 103 -0.08 8.11 -3.76
C LEU A 103 -1.37 8.78 -4.19
N PRO A 104 -2.45 8.53 -3.47
CA PRO A 104 -3.70 9.14 -3.86
C PRO A 104 -3.66 10.65 -3.68
N LYS A 105 -4.34 11.35 -4.55
CA LYS A 105 -4.45 12.78 -4.42
C LYS A 105 -5.19 13.10 -3.15
N GLY A 106 -4.83 14.20 -2.55
CA GLY A 106 -5.48 14.58 -1.33
C GLY A 106 -4.95 13.88 -0.14
N ARG A 107 -4.02 12.98 -0.31
CA ARG A 107 -3.38 12.34 0.79
C ARG A 107 -2.42 13.30 1.44
N GLY A 108 -2.41 13.31 2.73
CA GLY A 108 -1.49 14.18 3.43
C GLY A 108 -1.91 15.61 3.34
N PRO A 109 -1.01 16.51 3.63
CA PRO A 109 -1.35 17.92 3.59
C PRO A 109 -1.74 18.25 2.19
N GLU A 110 -2.90 18.75 2.06
CA GLU A 110 -3.41 19.05 0.79
C GLU A 110 -2.66 20.21 0.22
N PRO A 111 -2.02 20.05 -0.86
CA PRO A 111 -1.43 21.20 -1.45
C PRO A 111 -2.54 22.13 -1.67
N ALA A 112 -2.32 23.29 -1.41
CA ALA A 112 -3.32 24.24 -1.56
C ALA A 112 -3.85 24.20 -2.94
N ALA A 113 -3.88 23.30 -3.44
CA ALA A 113 -4.28 23.24 -4.80
C ALA A 113 -5.34 23.93 -5.09
#